data_16b20abd55863a913417dce2cf92cca4
#
_entry.id   16b20abd55863a913417dce2cf92cca4
#
_cell.length_a   1.000
_cell.length_b   1.000
_cell.length_c   1.000
_cell.angle_alpha   90.00
_cell.angle_beta   90.00
_cell.angle_gamma   90.00
#
_symmetry.space_group_name_H-M   'P 1'
#
loop_
_entity.id
_entity.type
_entity.pdbx_description
1 polymer ?
#
loop_
_entity_poly.entity_id
_entity_poly.type
_entity_poly.pdbx_seq_one_letter_code
_entity_poly.pdbx_strand_id
1 'polypeptide(L)'
;MATYTKDKDVETTLEDDAEARDAMREVFSNTARWPAGFKGFTADVAANINGEEQKCKVTVKGPKDIKISDVEEKAKSFLNENLSSIAMHRGPRSFEESDGKYKLIFGDDGSHPLGRKLIMGGDGMSSFYRIKDGRIQQINRQTPRFSFSINIEESQKNQDGKFLTRKYSVFYFNPETKGLKDVESYTDEYTRVGEADLPKMRLIINCEEG
;
A
#
# COMPACT_ATOMS: atom_id res chain seq x y z
N MET A 1 -18.01 -23.03 3.73
CA MET A 1 -18.31 -21.74 3.09
C MET A 1 -18.85 -20.81 4.19
N ALA A 2 -18.06 -19.87 4.66
CA ALA A 2 -18.55 -18.87 5.61
C ALA A 2 -19.16 -17.73 4.79
N THR A 3 -20.48 -17.61 4.85
CA THR A 3 -21.24 -16.50 4.30
C THR A 3 -20.90 -15.23 5.09
N TYR A 4 -20.20 -14.31 4.46
CA TYR A 4 -19.94 -12.97 5.01
C TYR A 4 -21.23 -12.16 4.86
N THR A 5 -22.06 -12.17 5.88
CA THR A 5 -23.19 -11.26 6.00
C THR A 5 -22.65 -9.87 6.32
N LYS A 6 -23.05 -8.91 5.52
CA LYS A 6 -22.76 -7.49 5.67
C LYS A 6 -23.56 -6.95 6.84
N ASP A 7 -23.02 -7.06 8.05
CA ASP A 7 -23.62 -6.40 9.22
C ASP A 7 -23.24 -4.92 9.21
N LYS A 8 -24.12 -4.10 8.62
CA LYS A 8 -24.06 -2.64 8.75
C LYS A 8 -24.15 -2.17 10.21
N ASP A 9 -24.66 -3.01 11.09
CA ASP A 9 -24.85 -2.70 12.50
C ASP A 9 -23.59 -2.94 13.34
N VAL A 10 -22.61 -3.70 12.86
CA VAL A 10 -21.34 -3.95 13.56
C VAL A 10 -20.42 -2.73 13.50
N GLU A 11 -20.51 -1.91 12.45
CA GLU A 11 -19.63 -0.74 12.27
C GLU A 11 -19.89 0.40 13.28
N THR A 12 -21.08 0.48 13.84
CA THR A 12 -21.50 1.58 14.73
C THR A 12 -21.22 1.30 16.22
N THR A 13 -20.96 0.06 16.61
CA THR A 13 -20.78 -0.36 18.01
C THR A 13 -19.34 -0.75 18.37
N LEU A 14 -18.40 -0.71 17.43
CA LEU A 14 -17.01 -1.04 17.70
C LEU A 14 -16.40 -0.03 18.68
N GLU A 15 -16.00 -0.49 19.85
CA GLU A 15 -15.15 0.27 20.76
C GLU A 15 -13.69 0.11 20.32
N ASP A 16 -12.90 1.17 20.45
CA ASP A 16 -11.48 1.15 20.13
C ASP A 16 -10.73 0.26 21.12
N ASP A 17 -9.88 -0.64 20.61
CA ASP A 17 -9.05 -1.52 21.42
C ASP A 17 -7.65 -0.90 21.55
N ALA A 18 -7.26 -0.59 22.79
CA ALA A 18 -5.97 0.03 23.08
C ALA A 18 -4.78 -0.84 22.62
N GLU A 19 -4.86 -2.16 22.80
CA GLU A 19 -3.82 -3.10 22.35
C GLU A 19 -3.70 -3.12 20.83
N ALA A 20 -4.84 -3.13 20.10
CA ALA A 20 -4.86 -3.06 18.64
C ALA A 20 -4.29 -1.73 18.13
N ARG A 21 -4.62 -0.62 18.82
CA ARG A 21 -4.11 0.71 18.51
C ARG A 21 -2.60 0.79 18.69
N ASP A 22 -2.08 0.28 19.79
CA ASP A 22 -0.64 0.27 20.06
C ASP A 22 0.11 -0.61 19.08
N ALA A 23 -0.42 -1.79 18.75
CA ALA A 23 0.15 -2.66 17.72
C ALA A 23 0.17 -1.99 16.33
N MET A 24 -0.89 -1.27 15.96
CA MET A 24 -0.89 -0.54 14.68
C MET A 24 0.06 0.66 14.70
N ARG A 25 0.19 1.35 15.83
CA ARG A 25 1.16 2.44 16.02
C ARG A 25 2.60 1.92 15.88
N GLU A 26 2.89 0.75 16.43
CA GLU A 26 4.19 0.09 16.26
C GLU A 26 4.46 -0.22 14.79
N VAL A 27 3.52 -0.86 14.10
CA VAL A 27 3.60 -1.16 12.65
C VAL A 27 3.82 0.12 11.84
N PHE A 28 3.05 1.17 12.15
CA PHE A 28 3.20 2.47 11.50
C PHE A 28 4.60 3.05 11.72
N SER A 29 5.11 3.00 12.96
CA SER A 29 6.42 3.51 13.32
C SER A 29 7.56 2.72 12.69
N ASN A 30 7.37 1.42 12.47
CA ASN A 30 8.34 0.53 11.84
C ASN A 30 8.35 0.62 10.31
N THR A 31 7.36 1.28 9.69
CA THR A 31 7.30 1.44 8.23
C THR A 31 8.13 2.63 7.79
N ALA A 32 9.04 2.44 6.83
CA ALA A 32 9.85 3.52 6.28
C ALA A 32 8.98 4.52 5.51
N ARG A 33 9.18 5.81 5.76
CA ARG A 33 8.57 6.95 5.05
C ARG A 33 9.63 8.00 4.77
N TRP A 34 9.36 8.84 3.79
CA TRP A 34 10.18 10.02 3.57
C TRP A 34 10.09 10.96 4.79
N PRO A 35 11.16 11.68 5.13
CA PRO A 35 11.17 12.57 6.29
C PRO A 35 10.16 13.71 6.16
N ALA A 36 9.70 14.26 7.27
CA ALA A 36 8.67 15.31 7.31
C ALA A 36 9.03 16.56 6.47
N GLY A 37 10.32 16.88 6.35
CA GLY A 37 10.83 17.99 5.54
C GLY A 37 11.08 17.66 4.06
N PHE A 38 10.77 16.47 3.60
CA PHE A 38 11.07 16.03 2.23
C PHE A 38 10.33 16.88 1.19
N LYS A 39 11.08 17.48 0.27
CA LYS A 39 10.54 18.39 -0.77
C LYS A 39 10.29 17.73 -2.12
N GLY A 40 10.49 16.40 -2.20
CA GLY A 40 10.39 15.66 -3.42
C GLY A 40 11.74 15.37 -4.06
N PHE A 41 11.69 14.81 -5.26
CA PHE A 41 12.90 14.47 -6.04
C PHE A 41 12.68 14.71 -7.53
N THR A 42 13.78 14.80 -8.25
CA THR A 42 13.82 14.76 -9.71
C THR A 42 14.72 13.60 -10.13
N ALA A 43 14.29 12.86 -11.15
CA ALA A 43 15.03 11.72 -11.67
C ALA A 43 14.88 11.59 -13.18
N ASP A 44 15.89 11.01 -13.82
CA ASP A 44 15.77 10.47 -15.16
C ASP A 44 15.22 9.04 -15.06
N VAL A 45 14.21 8.73 -15.84
CA VAL A 45 13.50 7.45 -15.82
C VAL A 45 13.65 6.77 -17.18
N ALA A 46 14.03 5.50 -17.15
CA ALA A 46 13.89 4.58 -18.27
C ALA A 46 12.80 3.56 -17.92
N ALA A 47 11.75 3.49 -18.72
CA ALA A 47 10.65 2.56 -18.56
C ALA A 47 10.52 1.66 -19.79
N ASN A 48 10.28 0.38 -19.57
CA ASN A 48 9.81 -0.54 -20.61
C ASN A 48 8.36 -0.89 -20.28
N ILE A 49 7.44 -0.52 -21.13
CA ILE A 49 6.01 -0.75 -20.94
C ILE A 49 5.54 -1.68 -22.08
N ASN A 50 5.36 -2.95 -21.76
CA ASN A 50 4.94 -3.99 -22.70
C ASN A 50 5.83 -4.07 -23.96
N GLY A 51 7.16 -3.90 -23.79
CA GLY A 51 8.14 -3.96 -24.87
C GLY A 51 8.50 -2.59 -25.48
N GLU A 52 7.75 -1.53 -25.17
CA GLU A 52 8.02 -0.18 -25.63
C GLU A 52 8.90 0.57 -24.63
N GLU A 53 10.09 0.98 -25.06
CA GLU A 53 11.01 1.77 -24.24
C GLU A 53 10.67 3.25 -24.25
N GLN A 54 10.61 3.86 -23.08
CA GLN A 54 10.38 5.27 -22.85
C GLN A 54 11.48 5.84 -21.95
N LYS A 55 11.93 7.06 -22.27
CA LYS A 55 12.89 7.79 -21.43
C LYS A 55 12.34 9.18 -21.15
N CYS A 56 12.31 9.56 -19.88
CA CYS A 56 11.77 10.86 -19.48
C CYS A 56 12.44 11.39 -18.23
N LYS A 57 12.17 12.64 -17.93
CA LYS A 57 12.50 13.26 -16.65
C LYS A 57 11.22 13.42 -15.85
N VAL A 58 11.30 13.03 -14.57
CA VAL A 58 10.20 13.17 -13.62
C VAL A 58 10.59 14.10 -12.49
N THR A 59 9.62 14.86 -12.01
CA THR A 59 9.72 15.61 -10.74
C THR A 59 8.53 15.24 -9.89
N VAL A 60 8.78 14.69 -8.71
CA VAL A 60 7.76 14.21 -7.76
C VAL A 60 7.88 15.04 -6.48
N LYS A 61 6.88 15.86 -6.19
CA LYS A 61 6.79 16.64 -4.95
C LYS A 61 5.75 16.09 -3.97
N GLY A 62 4.82 15.28 -4.49
CA GLY A 62 3.78 14.62 -3.73
C GLY A 62 2.87 13.83 -4.66
N PRO A 63 1.89 13.09 -4.13
CA PRO A 63 1.04 12.20 -4.93
C PRO A 63 0.18 12.92 -5.99
N LYS A 64 -0.07 14.23 -5.81
CA LYS A 64 -0.84 15.07 -6.76
C LYS A 64 0.02 16.12 -7.46
N ASP A 65 1.33 16.14 -7.21
CA ASP A 65 2.26 17.10 -7.85
C ASP A 65 3.42 16.31 -8.46
N ILE A 66 3.13 15.75 -9.63
CA ILE A 66 4.07 14.96 -10.44
C ILE A 66 4.14 15.58 -11.83
N LYS A 67 5.35 15.87 -12.28
CA LYS A 67 5.63 16.34 -13.63
C LYS A 67 6.44 15.30 -14.38
N ILE A 68 6.01 14.98 -15.58
CA ILE A 68 6.66 14.00 -16.45
C ILE A 68 6.85 14.68 -17.81
N SER A 69 8.08 14.70 -18.34
CA SER A 69 8.41 15.32 -19.61
C SER A 69 8.58 14.29 -20.72
N ASP A 70 8.32 14.72 -21.96
CA ASP A 70 8.78 14.13 -23.22
C ASP A 70 8.44 12.63 -23.40
N VAL A 71 7.23 12.20 -23.04
CA VAL A 71 6.73 10.83 -23.27
C VAL A 71 5.32 10.86 -23.86
N GLU A 72 4.94 9.78 -24.51
CA GLU A 72 3.59 9.57 -25.02
C GLU A 72 2.56 9.55 -23.87
N GLU A 73 1.31 9.96 -24.16
CA GLU A 73 0.28 10.13 -23.14
C GLU A 73 -0.05 8.85 -22.39
N LYS A 74 -0.03 7.69 -23.08
CA LYS A 74 -0.24 6.37 -22.44
C LYS A 74 0.86 6.05 -21.42
N ALA A 75 2.11 6.26 -21.79
CA ALA A 75 3.25 6.07 -20.91
C ALA A 75 3.23 7.06 -19.72
N LYS A 76 2.83 8.30 -20.00
CA LYS A 76 2.68 9.34 -18.99
C LYS A 76 1.62 8.98 -17.94
N SER A 77 0.47 8.45 -18.34
CA SER A 77 -0.58 7.99 -17.43
C SER A 77 -0.06 6.88 -16.53
N PHE A 78 0.54 5.85 -17.11
CA PHE A 78 1.13 4.72 -16.38
C PHE A 78 2.19 5.17 -15.36
N LEU A 79 3.12 6.02 -15.78
CA LEU A 79 4.16 6.55 -14.89
C LEU A 79 3.58 7.42 -13.77
N ASN A 80 2.59 8.26 -14.10
CA ASN A 80 1.93 9.11 -13.12
C ASN A 80 1.21 8.31 -12.03
N GLU A 81 0.47 7.26 -12.39
CA GLU A 81 -0.21 6.37 -11.44
C GLU A 81 0.80 5.70 -10.50
N ASN A 82 1.86 5.14 -11.04
CA ASN A 82 2.88 4.46 -10.25
C ASN A 82 3.65 5.40 -9.32
N LEU A 83 4.07 6.56 -9.81
CA LEU A 83 4.76 7.56 -9.01
C LEU A 83 3.85 8.17 -7.94
N SER A 84 2.57 8.39 -8.28
CA SER A 84 1.55 8.86 -7.33
C SER A 84 1.33 7.85 -6.21
N SER A 85 1.20 6.57 -6.54
CA SER A 85 1.09 5.48 -5.57
C SER A 85 2.31 5.43 -4.63
N ILE A 86 3.52 5.48 -5.18
CA ILE A 86 4.75 5.53 -4.38
C ILE A 86 4.75 6.74 -3.46
N ALA A 87 4.47 7.93 -3.97
CA ALA A 87 4.46 9.16 -3.19
C ALA A 87 3.38 9.16 -2.08
N MET A 88 2.21 8.57 -2.37
CA MET A 88 1.12 8.40 -1.39
C MET A 88 1.54 7.48 -0.24
N HIS A 89 2.17 6.35 -0.54
CA HIS A 89 2.54 5.36 0.46
C HIS A 89 3.83 5.72 1.22
N ARG A 90 4.73 6.48 0.59
CA ARG A 90 6.03 6.87 1.16
C ARG A 90 6.06 8.28 1.72
N GLY A 91 5.12 9.12 1.36
CA GLY A 91 5.04 10.50 1.82
C GLY A 91 4.95 10.61 3.35
N PRO A 92 5.45 11.74 3.91
CA PRO A 92 5.38 11.99 5.34
C PRO A 92 3.92 12.15 5.79
N ARG A 93 3.58 11.53 6.91
CA ARG A 93 2.30 11.66 7.58
C ARG A 93 2.42 11.18 9.02
N SER A 94 1.52 11.60 9.89
CA SER A 94 1.42 11.08 11.26
C SER A 94 0.51 9.84 11.32
N PHE A 95 0.64 9.09 12.39
CA PHE A 95 -0.26 7.98 12.68
C PHE A 95 -1.69 8.48 12.87
N GLU A 96 -1.86 9.57 13.59
CA GLU A 96 -3.15 10.16 13.93
C GLU A 96 -3.92 10.65 12.70
N GLU A 97 -3.22 11.19 11.69
CA GLU A 97 -3.81 11.65 10.43
C GLU A 97 -4.11 10.52 9.44
N SER A 98 -3.58 9.33 9.69
CA SER A 98 -3.72 8.17 8.80
C SER A 98 -4.55 7.05 9.46
N ASP A 99 -3.88 5.97 9.87
CA ASP A 99 -4.54 4.79 10.41
C ASP A 99 -5.14 5.04 11.80
N GLY A 100 -4.52 5.92 12.59
CA GLY A 100 -4.93 6.25 13.95
C GLY A 100 -6.23 7.05 14.07
N LYS A 101 -6.74 7.62 12.97
CA LYS A 101 -8.04 8.31 12.96
C LYS A 101 -9.24 7.36 12.98
N TYR A 102 -9.01 6.08 12.71
CA TYR A 102 -10.03 5.05 12.69
C TYR A 102 -10.11 4.30 14.02
N LYS A 103 -11.23 3.64 14.28
CA LYS A 103 -11.34 2.66 15.37
C LYS A 103 -10.57 1.41 14.98
N LEU A 104 -9.74 0.90 15.88
CA LEU A 104 -8.88 -0.25 15.66
C LEU A 104 -9.22 -1.34 16.68
N ILE A 105 -9.50 -2.55 16.19
CA ILE A 105 -9.80 -3.71 17.04
C ILE A 105 -9.11 -4.95 16.49
N PHE A 106 -8.81 -5.90 17.37
CA PHE A 106 -8.40 -7.22 16.93
C PHE A 106 -9.61 -8.07 16.54
N GLY A 107 -9.52 -8.79 15.43
CA GLY A 107 -10.58 -9.62 14.86
C GLY A 107 -10.35 -11.12 15.00
N ASP A 108 -9.22 -11.55 15.59
CA ASP A 108 -8.90 -12.94 15.89
C ASP A 108 -7.82 -13.06 16.99
N ASP A 109 -7.49 -14.30 17.37
CA ASP A 109 -6.52 -14.64 18.42
C ASP A 109 -5.04 -14.60 17.94
N GLY A 110 -4.79 -14.33 16.66
CA GLY A 110 -3.44 -14.28 16.08
C GLY A 110 -2.84 -15.64 15.69
N SER A 111 -3.59 -16.72 15.74
CA SER A 111 -3.13 -18.07 15.35
C SER A 111 -2.87 -18.20 13.83
N HIS A 112 -3.34 -17.26 13.03
CA HIS A 112 -3.16 -17.27 11.57
C HIS A 112 -1.69 -17.09 11.18
N PRO A 113 -1.17 -17.83 10.16
CA PRO A 113 0.24 -17.74 9.72
C PRO A 113 0.72 -16.33 9.38
N LEU A 114 -0.15 -15.48 8.81
CA LEU A 114 0.12 -14.07 8.49
C LEU A 114 -0.07 -13.13 9.70
N GLY A 115 -0.28 -13.66 10.89
CA GLY A 115 -0.41 -12.91 12.12
C GLY A 115 -1.83 -12.46 12.44
N ARG A 116 -1.94 -11.61 13.45
CA ARG A 116 -3.19 -11.16 14.04
C ARG A 116 -3.99 -10.25 13.13
N LYS A 117 -5.29 -10.48 13.01
CA LYS A 117 -6.19 -9.65 12.22
C LYS A 117 -6.51 -8.36 12.98
N LEU A 118 -6.26 -7.23 12.34
CA LEU A 118 -6.59 -5.90 12.85
C LEU A 118 -7.64 -5.29 11.94
N ILE A 119 -8.81 -5.01 12.46
CA ILE A 119 -9.95 -4.42 11.74
C ILE A 119 -9.95 -2.92 11.94
N MET A 120 -10.25 -2.18 10.87
CA MET A 120 -10.39 -0.73 10.87
C MET A 120 -11.86 -0.37 10.73
N GLY A 121 -12.45 0.18 11.79
CA GLY A 121 -13.84 0.63 11.80
C GLY A 121 -13.97 2.09 11.39
N GLY A 122 -15.04 2.41 10.62
CA GLY A 122 -15.35 3.80 10.24
C GLY A 122 -14.56 4.34 9.06
N ASP A 123 -13.84 3.50 8.31
CA ASP A 123 -13.13 3.91 7.10
C ASP A 123 -14.01 3.87 5.83
N GLY A 124 -15.28 3.47 5.98
CA GLY A 124 -16.23 3.30 4.87
C GLY A 124 -15.93 2.11 3.96
N MET A 125 -14.91 1.33 4.32
CA MET A 125 -14.47 0.13 3.64
C MET A 125 -14.37 -0.99 4.67
N SER A 126 -14.81 -2.18 4.39
CA SER A 126 -14.61 -3.32 5.28
C SER A 126 -13.12 -3.71 5.25
N SER A 127 -12.30 -2.89 5.91
CA SER A 127 -10.85 -2.99 5.86
C SER A 127 -10.29 -3.76 7.03
N PHE A 128 -9.33 -4.62 6.76
CA PHE A 128 -8.51 -5.20 7.80
C PHE A 128 -7.07 -5.41 7.33
N TYR A 129 -6.17 -5.43 8.30
CA TYR A 129 -4.78 -5.83 8.13
C TYR A 129 -4.52 -7.17 8.82
N ARG A 130 -3.52 -7.91 8.35
CA ARG A 130 -2.82 -8.90 9.16
C ARG A 130 -1.46 -8.36 9.52
N ILE A 131 -1.17 -8.39 10.81
CA ILE A 131 0.08 -7.83 11.33
C ILE A 131 0.85 -8.91 12.09
N LYS A 132 2.15 -8.95 11.86
CA LYS A 132 3.08 -9.88 12.52
C LYS A 132 4.47 -9.27 12.58
N ASP A 133 5.16 -9.45 13.69
CA ASP A 133 6.54 -8.99 13.90
C ASP A 133 6.71 -7.49 13.62
N GLY A 134 5.75 -6.67 14.10
CA GLY A 134 5.76 -5.21 13.95
C GLY A 134 5.61 -4.71 12.52
N ARG A 135 5.02 -5.48 11.60
CA ARG A 135 4.78 -5.11 10.20
C ARG A 135 3.48 -5.66 9.65
N ILE A 136 3.00 -5.05 8.58
CA ILE A 136 1.86 -5.54 7.79
C ILE A 136 2.33 -6.73 6.95
N GLN A 137 1.55 -7.82 6.96
CA GLN A 137 1.73 -9.00 6.12
C GLN A 137 0.67 -9.03 5.00
N GLN A 138 -0.54 -8.55 5.30
CA GLN A 138 -1.64 -8.52 4.35
C GLN A 138 -2.51 -7.30 4.58
N ILE A 139 -3.03 -6.74 3.49
CA ILE A 139 -4.02 -5.66 3.48
C ILE A 139 -5.25 -6.18 2.74
N ASN A 140 -6.44 -5.97 3.31
CA ASN A 140 -7.70 -6.27 2.64
C ASN A 140 -8.57 -5.03 2.64
N ARG A 141 -9.19 -4.75 1.50
CA ARG A 141 -10.13 -3.66 1.29
C ARG A 141 -11.33 -4.17 0.51
N GLN A 142 -12.50 -3.80 0.97
CA GLN A 142 -13.74 -4.14 0.28
C GLN A 142 -14.73 -2.98 0.32
N THR A 143 -15.20 -2.59 -0.84
CA THR A 143 -16.30 -1.65 -1.03
C THR A 143 -17.31 -2.24 -2.01
N PRO A 144 -18.48 -1.62 -2.21
CA PRO A 144 -19.39 -2.04 -3.29
C PRO A 144 -18.80 -1.94 -4.70
N ARG A 145 -17.76 -1.11 -4.90
CA ARG A 145 -17.17 -0.84 -6.22
C ARG A 145 -15.89 -1.60 -6.48
N PHE A 146 -15.13 -1.94 -5.45
CA PHE A 146 -13.86 -2.66 -5.57
C PHE A 146 -13.61 -3.56 -4.36
N SER A 147 -12.89 -4.62 -4.61
CA SER A 147 -12.41 -5.53 -3.57
C SER A 147 -11.01 -5.98 -3.94
N PHE A 148 -10.06 -5.88 -3.03
CA PHE A 148 -8.70 -6.36 -3.26
C PHE A 148 -8.02 -6.83 -1.97
N SER A 149 -7.04 -7.71 -2.14
CA SER A 149 -6.09 -8.11 -1.11
C SER A 149 -4.67 -7.85 -1.60
N ILE A 150 -3.82 -7.33 -0.73
CA ILE A 150 -2.38 -7.19 -0.97
C ILE A 150 -1.66 -8.14 -0.04
N ASN A 151 -0.88 -9.06 -0.57
CA ASN A 151 0.01 -9.92 0.19
C ASN A 151 1.43 -9.39 0.10
N ILE A 152 2.06 -9.15 1.25
CA ILE A 152 3.45 -8.72 1.31
C ILE A 152 4.33 -9.97 1.40
N GLU A 153 5.14 -10.19 0.39
CA GLU A 153 5.99 -11.37 0.24
C GLU A 153 7.38 -11.12 0.78
N GLU A 154 7.92 -9.92 0.55
CA GLU A 154 9.26 -9.55 1.00
C GLU A 154 9.32 -8.10 1.50
N SER A 155 9.97 -7.92 2.63
CA SER A 155 10.33 -6.61 3.18
C SER A 155 11.79 -6.60 3.59
N GLN A 156 12.46 -5.47 3.42
CA GLN A 156 13.82 -5.26 3.91
C GLN A 156 13.85 -4.09 4.91
N LYS A 157 14.83 -4.07 5.79
CA LYS A 157 15.09 -2.92 6.64
C LYS A 157 16.00 -1.93 5.90
N ASN A 158 15.67 -0.65 5.99
CA ASN A 158 16.54 0.43 5.54
C ASN A 158 17.64 0.72 6.59
N GLN A 159 18.45 1.75 6.35
CA GLN A 159 19.52 2.16 7.26
C GLN A 159 19.01 2.63 8.63
N ASP A 160 17.75 3.08 8.73
CA ASP A 160 17.12 3.52 9.97
C ASP A 160 16.41 2.35 10.70
N GLY A 161 16.56 1.11 10.24
CA GLY A 161 15.91 -0.07 10.78
C GLY A 161 14.41 -0.18 10.45
N LYS A 162 13.88 0.68 9.57
CA LYS A 162 12.48 0.70 9.16
C LYS A 162 12.23 -0.23 7.98
N PHE A 163 11.03 -0.83 7.92
CA PHE A 163 10.66 -1.74 6.84
C PHE A 163 10.30 -1.01 5.54
N LEU A 164 10.90 -1.47 4.46
CA LEU A 164 10.57 -1.17 3.07
C LEU A 164 9.98 -2.42 2.44
N THR A 165 8.76 -2.35 1.94
CA THR A 165 8.16 -3.45 1.18
C THR A 165 8.87 -3.57 -0.16
N ARG A 166 9.35 -4.77 -0.49
CA ARG A 166 10.07 -5.06 -1.74
C ARG A 166 9.25 -5.84 -2.74
N LYS A 167 8.57 -6.90 -2.27
CA LYS A 167 7.72 -7.72 -3.13
C LYS A 167 6.34 -7.83 -2.54
N TYR A 168 5.34 -7.67 -3.36
CA TYR A 168 3.95 -7.84 -2.98
C TYR A 168 3.09 -8.14 -4.20
N SER A 169 1.99 -8.86 -3.98
CA SER A 169 0.99 -9.12 -5.00
C SER A 169 -0.35 -8.54 -4.58
N VAL A 170 -1.03 -7.96 -5.54
CA VAL A 170 -2.38 -7.41 -5.40
C VAL A 170 -3.36 -8.31 -6.14
N PHE A 171 -4.36 -8.82 -5.44
CA PHE A 171 -5.41 -9.65 -5.97
C PHE A 171 -6.70 -8.82 -6.02
N TYR A 172 -7.20 -8.55 -7.19
CA TYR A 172 -8.44 -7.83 -7.41
C TYR A 172 -9.60 -8.82 -7.57
N PHE A 173 -10.70 -8.55 -6.91
CA PHE A 173 -11.88 -9.40 -6.95
C PHE A 173 -13.09 -8.62 -7.46
N ASN A 174 -13.94 -9.30 -8.18
CA ASN A 174 -15.26 -8.78 -8.51
C ASN A 174 -16.07 -8.61 -7.20
N PRO A 175 -16.57 -7.41 -6.88
CA PRO A 175 -17.28 -7.18 -5.61
C PRO A 175 -18.57 -7.98 -5.46
N GLU A 176 -19.22 -8.33 -6.57
CA GLU A 176 -20.49 -9.06 -6.59
C GLU A 176 -20.29 -10.58 -6.57
N THR A 177 -19.51 -11.11 -7.52
CA THR A 177 -19.28 -12.55 -7.68
C THR A 177 -18.22 -13.11 -6.75
N LYS A 178 -17.36 -12.24 -6.17
CA LYS A 178 -16.17 -12.60 -5.39
C LYS A 178 -15.12 -13.38 -6.18
N GLY A 179 -15.29 -13.55 -7.48
CA GLY A 179 -14.31 -14.16 -8.36
C GLY A 179 -13.05 -13.31 -8.48
N LEU A 180 -11.90 -13.94 -8.67
CA LEU A 180 -10.65 -13.27 -8.99
C LEU A 180 -10.78 -12.63 -10.37
N LYS A 181 -10.41 -11.36 -10.49
CA LYS A 181 -10.50 -10.58 -11.73
C LYS A 181 -9.11 -10.29 -12.31
N ASP A 182 -8.16 -9.96 -11.46
CA ASP A 182 -6.86 -9.49 -11.90
C ASP A 182 -5.82 -9.74 -10.81
N VAL A 183 -4.57 -9.95 -11.20
CA VAL A 183 -3.42 -10.09 -10.29
C VAL A 183 -2.26 -9.25 -10.79
N GLU A 184 -1.77 -8.39 -9.91
CA GLU A 184 -0.56 -7.62 -10.16
C GLU A 184 0.53 -8.04 -9.16
N SER A 185 1.72 -8.31 -9.64
CA SER A 185 2.90 -8.57 -8.82
C SER A 185 3.91 -7.45 -8.97
N TYR A 186 4.39 -6.95 -7.84
CA TYR A 186 5.31 -5.84 -7.75
C TYR A 186 6.65 -6.27 -7.14
N THR A 187 7.74 -5.82 -7.76
CA THR A 187 9.08 -5.90 -7.17
C THR A 187 9.70 -4.51 -7.19
N ASP A 188 10.00 -3.98 -6.02
CA ASP A 188 10.57 -2.65 -5.82
C ASP A 188 12.01 -2.72 -5.31
N GLU A 189 12.88 -1.90 -5.87
CA GLU A 189 14.18 -1.60 -5.31
C GLU A 189 14.27 -0.13 -4.92
N TYR A 190 15.03 0.14 -3.87
CA TYR A 190 15.20 1.49 -3.33
C TYR A 190 16.67 1.88 -3.29
N THR A 191 16.92 3.19 -3.40
CA THR A 191 18.22 3.79 -3.18
C THR A 191 18.11 4.89 -2.13
N ARG A 192 19.09 4.97 -1.24
CA ARG A 192 19.17 6.03 -0.22
C ARG A 192 19.75 7.29 -0.84
N VAL A 193 19.02 8.41 -0.74
CA VAL A 193 19.47 9.73 -1.13
C VAL A 193 19.21 10.69 0.02
N GLY A 194 20.27 11.12 0.69
CA GLY A 194 20.16 11.83 1.96
C GLY A 194 19.42 10.98 3.00
N GLU A 195 18.31 11.50 3.53
CA GLU A 195 17.47 10.80 4.52
C GLU A 195 16.27 10.07 3.90
N ALA A 196 16.14 10.06 2.58
CA ALA A 196 15.01 9.46 1.89
C ALA A 196 15.39 8.18 1.14
N ASP A 197 14.57 7.14 1.26
CA ASP A 197 14.65 5.94 0.42
C ASP A 197 13.79 6.16 -0.81
N LEU A 198 14.42 6.42 -1.95
CA LEU A 198 13.75 6.71 -3.22
C LEU A 198 13.61 5.45 -4.08
N PRO A 199 12.59 5.37 -4.94
CA PRO A 199 12.46 4.28 -5.88
C PRO A 199 13.65 4.27 -6.85
N LYS A 200 14.30 3.12 -6.97
CA LYS A 200 15.39 2.86 -7.93
C LYS A 200 14.88 2.07 -9.13
N MET A 201 14.06 1.06 -8.85
CA MET A 201 13.46 0.21 -9.87
C MET A 201 12.10 -0.29 -9.38
N ARG A 202 11.15 -0.41 -10.28
CA ARG A 202 9.88 -1.11 -10.09
C ARG A 202 9.64 -2.04 -11.27
N LEU A 203 9.43 -3.32 -11.00
CA LEU A 203 8.90 -4.28 -11.95
C LEU A 203 7.45 -4.57 -11.60
N ILE A 204 6.58 -4.51 -12.59
CA ILE A 204 5.15 -4.86 -12.48
C ILE A 204 4.88 -5.98 -13.47
N ILE A 205 4.28 -7.06 -12.99
CA ILE A 205 3.76 -8.14 -13.82
C ILE A 205 2.26 -8.15 -13.59
N ASN A 206 1.51 -7.96 -14.65
CA ASN A 206 0.03 -8.00 -14.64
C ASN A 206 -0.44 -9.26 -15.38
N CYS A 207 -1.42 -9.96 -14.79
CA CYS A 207 -2.14 -11.07 -15.41
C CYS A 207 -3.62 -10.68 -15.46
N GLU A 208 -4.04 -10.09 -16.57
CA GLU A 208 -5.46 -9.81 -16.85
C GLU A 208 -6.13 -11.08 -17.37
N GLU A 209 -7.41 -11.27 -17.00
CA GLU A 209 -8.25 -12.28 -17.62
C GLU A 209 -8.46 -11.89 -19.10
N GLY A 210 -7.98 -12.74 -20.01
CA GLY A 210 -8.03 -12.53 -21.46
C GLY A 210 -9.44 -12.70 -22.07
#